data_512200dc507773e91d1c830d60c1e1f6
#
_entry.id   512200dc507773e91d1c830d60c1e1f6
#
_cell.length_a   1.000
_cell.length_b   1.000
_cell.length_c   1.000
_cell.angle_alpha   90.00
_cell.angle_beta   90.00
_cell.angle_gamma   90.00
#
_symmetry.space_group_name_H-M   'P 1'
#
loop_
_entity.id
_entity.type
_entity.pdbx_description
1 polymer ?
#
loop_
_entity_poly.entity_id
_entity_poly.type
_entity_poly.pdbx_seq_one_letter_code
_entity_poly.pdbx_strand_id
1 'polypeptide(L)'
;MRRIDLIVIHCTASRPDQHLTFEMLDNMHRAKGWNGCGYHYYITRDGQLHFGRPEEMVGAHARHYNAHSIGICYEGGLDDRGRSADTRTPAQRAALIALLRSLKVDYPNAEIVGHCELEGVHKACPCFSCQEYRDYFESNGKLA
;
A
#
# COMPACT_ATOMS: atom_id res chain seq x y z
N MET A 1 19.13 -5.36 -9.71
CA MET A 1 17.99 -5.27 -8.78
C MET A 1 17.88 -3.85 -8.24
N ARG A 2 16.65 -3.39 -8.03
CA ARG A 2 16.44 -2.06 -7.47
C ARG A 2 16.82 -2.04 -5.99
N ARG A 3 17.36 -0.94 -5.53
CA ARG A 3 17.55 -0.69 -4.10
C ARG A 3 16.21 -0.21 -3.52
N ILE A 4 15.69 -0.91 -2.52
CA ILE A 4 14.42 -0.58 -1.89
C ILE A 4 14.68 -0.13 -0.44
N ASP A 5 14.35 1.13 -0.15
CA ASP A 5 14.46 1.71 1.19
C ASP A 5 13.13 2.22 1.74
N LEU A 6 12.06 2.11 0.96
CA LEU A 6 10.71 2.50 1.39
C LEU A 6 9.69 1.44 1.00
N ILE A 7 8.75 1.20 1.89
CA ILE A 7 7.51 0.47 1.62
C ILE A 7 6.39 1.46 1.87
N VAL A 8 5.68 1.85 0.82
CA VAL A 8 4.67 2.91 0.89
C VAL A 8 3.27 2.30 0.83
N ILE A 9 2.45 2.60 1.82
CA ILE A 9 1.08 2.09 1.90
C ILE A 9 0.12 3.17 1.42
N HIS A 10 -0.80 2.76 0.52
CA HIS A 10 -1.85 3.58 -0.08
C HIS A 10 -3.22 2.98 0.16
N CYS A 11 -4.26 3.75 -0.14
CA CYS A 11 -5.63 3.25 -0.23
C CYS A 11 -6.25 3.71 -1.54
N THR A 12 -7.35 3.07 -1.93
CA THR A 12 -8.08 3.45 -3.15
C THR A 12 -8.93 4.70 -2.96
N ALA A 13 -9.08 5.18 -1.73
CA ALA A 13 -9.96 6.29 -1.38
C ALA A 13 -11.38 6.03 -1.91
N SER A 14 -11.89 4.84 -1.59
CA SER A 14 -13.23 4.41 -1.99
C SER A 14 -14.13 4.17 -0.79
N ARG A 15 -15.44 4.39 -1.00
CA ARG A 15 -16.46 4.18 0.05
C ARG A 15 -16.82 2.71 0.18
N PRO A 16 -17.48 2.30 1.28
CA PRO A 16 -17.83 0.91 1.51
C PRO A 16 -18.72 0.28 0.42
N ASP A 17 -19.53 1.08 -0.25
CA ASP A 17 -20.43 0.61 -1.34
C ASP A 17 -19.74 0.59 -2.71
N GLN A 18 -18.51 1.06 -2.79
CA GLN A 18 -17.72 1.05 -4.02
C GLN A 18 -16.75 -0.13 -3.97
N HIS A 19 -16.95 -1.09 -4.87
CA HIS A 19 -16.07 -2.25 -4.96
C HIS A 19 -15.11 -2.06 -6.13
N LEU A 20 -13.83 -2.18 -5.86
CA LEU A 20 -12.79 -2.00 -6.86
C LEU A 20 -11.98 -3.30 -6.95
N THR A 21 -12.29 -4.10 -7.95
CA THR A 21 -11.52 -5.32 -8.21
C THR A 21 -10.13 -4.95 -8.72
N PHE A 22 -9.20 -5.91 -8.63
CA PHE A 22 -7.86 -5.70 -9.18
C PHE A 22 -7.92 -5.38 -10.68
N GLU A 23 -8.78 -6.07 -11.41
CA GLU A 23 -8.94 -5.84 -12.85
C GLU A 23 -9.42 -4.40 -13.14
N MET A 24 -10.37 -3.90 -12.37
CA MET A 24 -10.83 -2.52 -12.51
C MET A 24 -9.73 -1.52 -12.23
N LEU A 25 -8.95 -1.75 -11.15
CA LEU A 25 -7.82 -0.89 -10.80
C LEU A 25 -6.77 -0.90 -11.91
N ASP A 26 -6.42 -2.07 -12.41
CA ASP A 26 -5.46 -2.22 -13.51
C ASP A 26 -5.93 -1.46 -14.75
N ASN A 27 -7.22 -1.60 -15.12
CA ASN A 27 -7.79 -0.90 -16.26
C ASN A 27 -7.79 0.61 -16.07
N MET A 28 -8.05 1.10 -14.86
CA MET A 28 -7.99 2.54 -14.55
C MET A 28 -6.59 3.08 -14.78
N HIS A 29 -5.56 2.34 -14.36
CA HIS A 29 -4.17 2.75 -14.55
C HIS A 29 -3.76 2.69 -16.02
N ARG A 30 -4.21 1.68 -16.75
CA ARG A 30 -3.97 1.59 -18.20
C ARG A 30 -4.60 2.76 -18.95
N ALA A 31 -5.77 3.22 -18.51
CA ALA A 31 -6.44 4.38 -19.08
C ALA A 31 -5.65 5.68 -18.89
N LYS A 32 -4.75 5.72 -17.88
CA LYS A 32 -3.83 6.84 -17.68
C LYS A 32 -2.58 6.76 -18.57
N GLY A 33 -2.46 5.72 -19.37
CA GLY A 33 -1.28 5.49 -20.23
C GLY A 33 -0.19 4.66 -19.56
N TRP A 34 -0.46 4.07 -18.40
CA TRP A 34 0.51 3.22 -17.68
C TRP A 34 0.44 1.78 -18.17
N ASN A 35 1.48 1.00 -17.86
CA ASN A 35 1.56 -0.42 -18.19
C ASN A 35 0.84 -1.28 -17.15
N GLY A 36 -0.41 -0.94 -16.82
CA GLY A 36 -1.20 -1.64 -15.84
C GLY A 36 -1.09 -1.02 -14.45
N CYS A 37 -1.50 -1.77 -13.43
CA CYS A 37 -1.52 -1.33 -12.03
C CYS A 37 -0.15 -0.76 -11.61
N GLY A 38 -0.16 0.42 -11.03
CA GLY A 38 1.07 1.10 -10.59
C GLY A 38 1.59 0.61 -9.25
N TYR A 39 0.78 -0.10 -8.46
CA TYR A 39 1.19 -0.71 -7.21
C TYR A 39 1.83 -2.06 -7.46
N HIS A 40 2.67 -2.50 -6.52
CA HIS A 40 3.23 -3.85 -6.55
C HIS A 40 2.25 -4.86 -5.95
N TYR A 41 1.44 -4.43 -4.98
CA TYR A 41 0.46 -5.27 -4.28
C TYR A 41 -0.83 -4.51 -4.05
N TYR A 42 -1.94 -5.23 -4.16
CA TYR A 42 -3.27 -4.68 -3.89
C TYR A 42 -4.06 -5.66 -3.03
N ILE A 43 -4.68 -5.18 -1.95
CA ILE A 43 -5.43 -6.00 -1.00
C ILE A 43 -6.90 -5.57 -1.02
N THR A 44 -7.78 -6.42 -1.50
CA THR A 44 -9.21 -6.18 -1.52
C THR A 44 -9.83 -6.36 -0.14
N ARG A 45 -11.07 -5.88 0.05
CA ARG A 45 -11.72 -5.88 1.37
C ARG A 45 -11.84 -7.26 1.99
N ASP A 46 -11.93 -8.32 1.18
CA ASP A 46 -11.94 -9.71 1.64
C ASP A 46 -10.58 -10.21 2.11
N GLY A 47 -9.55 -9.37 2.04
CA GLY A 47 -8.20 -9.71 2.42
C GLY A 47 -7.40 -10.44 1.35
N GLN A 48 -7.94 -10.57 0.15
CA GLN A 48 -7.21 -11.23 -0.93
C GLN A 48 -6.08 -10.34 -1.44
N LEU A 49 -4.88 -10.91 -1.53
CA LEU A 49 -3.70 -10.24 -2.08
C LEU A 49 -3.64 -10.43 -3.58
N HIS A 50 -3.51 -9.33 -4.30
CA HIS A 50 -3.37 -9.31 -5.75
C HIS A 50 -2.00 -8.76 -6.12
N PHE A 51 -1.37 -9.36 -7.12
CA PHE A 51 -0.03 -8.98 -7.58
C PHE A 51 -0.14 -8.01 -8.75
N GLY A 52 0.38 -6.81 -8.56
CA GLY A 52 0.48 -5.80 -9.61
C GLY A 52 1.82 -5.92 -10.33
N ARG A 53 2.62 -4.84 -10.30
CA ARG A 53 3.96 -4.88 -10.90
C ARG A 53 4.88 -5.80 -10.11
N PRO A 54 5.75 -6.55 -10.79
CA PRO A 54 6.81 -7.28 -10.09
C PRO A 54 7.70 -6.32 -9.27
N GLU A 55 8.25 -6.80 -8.15
CA GLU A 55 9.06 -5.95 -7.26
C GLU A 55 10.29 -5.36 -7.94
N GLU A 56 10.86 -6.05 -8.91
CA GLU A 56 12.03 -5.56 -9.67
C GLU A 56 11.67 -4.41 -10.60
N MET A 57 10.40 -4.16 -10.87
CA MET A 57 9.96 -3.06 -11.71
C MET A 57 9.62 -1.83 -10.89
N VAL A 58 10.01 -0.66 -11.39
CA VAL A 58 9.63 0.62 -10.78
C VAL A 58 8.12 0.77 -10.85
N GLY A 59 7.49 1.12 -9.74
CA GLY A 59 6.05 1.35 -9.68
C GLY A 59 5.64 2.71 -10.23
N ALA A 60 4.35 3.00 -10.17
CA ALA A 60 3.76 4.30 -10.47
C ALA A 60 2.73 4.60 -9.38
N HIS A 61 3.20 4.93 -8.17
CA HIS A 61 2.33 5.10 -7.00
C HIS A 61 2.73 6.28 -6.11
N ALA A 62 3.99 6.70 -6.13
CA ALA A 62 4.46 7.81 -5.29
C ALA A 62 5.53 8.58 -6.06
N ARG A 63 5.10 9.66 -6.72
CA ARG A 63 5.97 10.50 -7.53
C ARG A 63 7.22 10.91 -6.75
N HIS A 64 8.38 10.82 -7.38
CA HIS A 64 9.73 11.06 -6.82
C HIS A 64 10.24 9.94 -5.90
N TYR A 65 9.41 8.96 -5.54
CA TYR A 65 9.79 7.86 -4.64
C TYR A 65 9.70 6.48 -5.30
N ASN A 66 9.15 6.42 -6.52
CA ASN A 66 8.89 5.15 -7.22
C ASN A 66 10.15 4.30 -7.42
N ALA A 67 11.28 4.93 -7.70
CA ALA A 67 12.51 4.21 -8.08
C ALA A 67 13.08 3.35 -6.95
N HIS A 68 12.79 3.69 -5.67
CA HIS A 68 13.37 3.02 -4.52
C HIS A 68 12.33 2.53 -3.51
N SER A 69 11.12 2.27 -3.97
CA SER A 69 10.01 1.86 -3.08
C SER A 69 9.20 0.70 -3.62
N ILE A 70 8.52 0.04 -2.69
CA ILE A 70 7.44 -0.91 -2.98
C ILE A 70 6.13 -0.24 -2.62
N GLY A 71 5.14 -0.27 -3.50
CA GLY A 71 3.83 0.31 -3.26
C GLY A 71 2.79 -0.76 -2.95
N ILE A 72 2.10 -0.60 -1.82
CA ILE A 72 1.00 -1.46 -1.40
C ILE A 72 -0.25 -0.60 -1.33
N CYS A 73 -1.35 -1.07 -1.90
CA CYS A 73 -2.64 -0.37 -1.83
C CYS A 73 -3.70 -1.30 -1.24
N TYR A 74 -4.56 -0.78 -0.36
CA TYR A 74 -5.72 -1.53 0.10
C TYR A 74 -7.00 -0.86 -0.38
N GLU A 75 -8.03 -1.66 -0.61
CA GLU A 75 -9.35 -1.18 -1.04
C GLU A 75 -10.07 -0.55 0.14
N GLY A 76 -10.40 0.74 0.06
CA GLY A 76 -11.09 1.46 1.11
C GLY A 76 -10.54 2.86 1.36
N GLY A 77 -10.61 3.31 2.59
CA GLY A 77 -10.06 4.59 3.04
C GLY A 77 -11.09 5.71 3.21
N LEU A 78 -12.34 5.49 2.81
CA LEU A 78 -13.43 6.44 3.02
C LEU A 78 -14.59 5.79 3.77
N ASP A 79 -15.26 6.56 4.63
CA ASP A 79 -16.49 6.13 5.28
C ASP A 79 -17.67 6.27 4.31
N ASP A 80 -18.89 5.93 4.77
CA ASP A 80 -20.10 5.99 3.95
C ASP A 80 -20.49 7.40 3.51
N ARG A 81 -19.90 8.42 4.14
CA ARG A 81 -20.09 9.84 3.78
C ARG A 81 -18.96 10.38 2.92
N GLY A 82 -18.01 9.54 2.54
CA GLY A 82 -16.86 9.94 1.71
C GLY A 82 -15.76 10.67 2.49
N ARG A 83 -15.74 10.58 3.82
CA ARG A 83 -14.68 11.18 4.65
C ARG A 83 -13.57 10.16 4.87
N SER A 84 -12.34 10.65 4.99
CA SER A 84 -11.18 9.80 5.30
C SER A 84 -11.40 9.04 6.60
N ALA A 85 -11.20 7.72 6.56
CA ALA A 85 -11.35 6.86 7.72
C ALA A 85 -10.52 5.59 7.53
N ASP A 86 -10.07 5.03 8.65
CA ASP A 86 -9.42 3.73 8.65
C ASP A 86 -10.48 2.64 8.48
N THR A 87 -10.69 2.21 7.24
CA THR A 87 -11.70 1.21 6.90
C THR A 87 -11.13 -0.17 6.68
N ARG A 88 -9.87 -0.41 7.07
CA ARG A 88 -9.25 -1.73 6.91
C ARG A 88 -10.09 -2.79 7.62
N THR A 89 -10.49 -3.82 6.88
CA THR A 89 -11.19 -4.97 7.48
C THR A 89 -10.21 -5.82 8.28
N PRO A 90 -10.68 -6.66 9.21
CA PRO A 90 -9.80 -7.63 9.88
C PRO A 90 -9.02 -8.50 8.89
N ALA A 91 -9.66 -8.92 7.79
CA ALA A 91 -9.01 -9.71 6.75
C ALA A 91 -7.89 -8.90 6.05
N GLN A 92 -8.13 -7.63 5.78
CA GLN A 92 -7.10 -6.74 5.20
C GLN A 92 -5.93 -6.53 6.17
N ARG A 93 -6.21 -6.35 7.45
CA ARG A 93 -5.15 -6.20 8.47
C ARG A 93 -4.27 -7.45 8.54
N ALA A 94 -4.89 -8.63 8.51
CA ALA A 94 -4.15 -9.90 8.52
C ALA A 94 -3.28 -10.05 7.26
N ALA A 95 -3.84 -9.76 6.09
CA ALA A 95 -3.10 -9.84 4.83
C ALA A 95 -1.95 -8.83 4.79
N LEU A 96 -2.20 -7.61 5.26
CA LEU A 96 -1.20 -6.55 5.24
C LEU A 96 -0.01 -6.86 6.14
N ILE A 97 -0.26 -7.33 7.36
CA ILE A 97 0.84 -7.67 8.27
C ILE A 97 1.66 -8.86 7.73
N ALA A 98 1.00 -9.85 7.13
CA ALA A 98 1.70 -10.99 6.52
C ALA A 98 2.58 -10.55 5.36
N LEU A 99 2.06 -9.66 4.51
CA LEU A 99 2.82 -9.10 3.39
C LEU A 99 4.02 -8.29 3.88
N LEU A 100 3.81 -7.43 4.88
CA LEU A 100 4.88 -6.61 5.43
C LEU A 100 5.97 -7.46 6.06
N ARG A 101 5.61 -8.54 6.76
CA ARG A 101 6.60 -9.49 7.29
C ARG A 101 7.48 -10.06 6.18
N SER A 102 6.85 -10.48 5.08
CA SER A 102 7.58 -11.03 3.93
C SER A 102 8.53 -10.00 3.33
N LEU A 103 8.03 -8.78 3.12
CA LEU A 103 8.84 -7.70 2.54
C LEU A 103 10.00 -7.29 3.46
N LYS A 104 9.80 -7.31 4.77
CA LYS A 104 10.86 -6.95 5.72
C LYS A 104 11.96 -8.01 5.79
N VAL A 105 11.67 -9.25 5.41
CA VAL A 105 12.71 -10.28 5.24
C VAL A 105 13.63 -9.91 4.07
N ASP A 106 13.03 -9.50 2.94
CA ASP A 106 13.78 -9.16 1.73
C ASP A 106 14.42 -7.77 1.82
N TYR A 107 13.77 -6.85 2.50
CA TYR A 107 14.20 -5.44 2.60
C TYR A 107 14.21 -5.00 4.06
N PRO A 108 15.13 -5.54 4.89
CA PRO A 108 15.09 -5.31 6.34
C PRO A 108 15.31 -3.85 6.75
N ASN A 109 15.94 -3.05 5.88
CA ASN A 109 16.21 -1.64 6.16
C ASN A 109 15.17 -0.70 5.55
N ALA A 110 14.17 -1.23 4.85
CA ALA A 110 13.12 -0.40 4.26
C ALA A 110 12.19 0.13 5.34
N GLU A 111 11.92 1.44 5.31
CA GLU A 111 11.00 2.07 6.24
C GLU A 111 9.57 1.95 5.72
N ILE A 112 8.64 1.58 6.59
CA ILE A 112 7.21 1.50 6.26
C ILE A 112 6.58 2.86 6.53
N VAL A 113 6.03 3.47 5.47
CA VAL A 113 5.42 4.80 5.56
C VAL A 113 4.06 4.82 4.86
N GLY A 114 3.20 5.73 5.29
CA GLY A 114 1.98 6.06 4.55
C GLY A 114 2.30 7.06 3.45
N HIS A 115 1.52 7.02 2.37
CA HIS A 115 1.68 7.98 1.27
C HIS A 115 1.65 9.42 1.78
N CYS A 116 0.78 9.72 2.74
CA CYS A 116 0.64 11.05 3.35
C CYS A 116 1.89 11.55 4.09
N GLU A 117 2.80 10.64 4.46
CA GLU A 117 4.01 10.99 5.19
C GLU A 117 5.16 11.44 4.29
N LEU A 118 5.01 11.26 2.97
CA LEU A 118 6.05 11.64 2.02
C LEU A 118 6.03 13.14 1.78
N GLU A 119 7.22 13.74 1.67
CA GLU A 119 7.35 15.16 1.41
C GLU A 119 6.65 15.54 0.10
N GLY A 120 5.88 16.61 0.13
CA GLY A 120 5.13 17.10 -1.02
C GLY A 120 3.76 16.47 -1.22
N VAL A 121 3.38 15.49 -0.39
CA VAL A 121 2.07 14.85 -0.49
C VAL A 121 1.10 15.51 0.49
N HIS A 122 -0.06 15.93 -0.02
CA HIS A 122 -1.09 16.62 0.76
C HIS A 122 -2.42 15.84 0.71
N LYS A 123 -2.36 14.53 0.93
CA LYS A 123 -3.51 13.61 0.91
C LYS A 123 -3.57 12.84 2.21
N ALA A 124 -4.76 12.38 2.59
CA ALA A 124 -4.93 11.58 3.80
C ALA A 124 -4.52 10.11 3.61
N CYS A 125 -4.39 9.65 2.37
CA CYS A 125 -3.99 8.29 2.02
C CYS A 125 -2.74 7.85 2.80
N PRO A 126 -2.73 6.72 3.50
CA PRO A 126 -3.68 5.61 3.45
C PRO A 126 -4.84 5.70 4.47
N CYS A 127 -5.09 6.85 5.06
CA CYS A 127 -6.17 7.13 6.01
C CYS A 127 -6.05 6.40 7.35
N PHE A 128 -4.85 6.00 7.71
CA PHE A 128 -4.46 5.52 9.04
C PHE A 128 -2.97 5.81 9.23
N SER A 129 -2.50 5.74 10.49
CA SER A 129 -1.09 5.98 10.79
C SER A 129 -0.27 4.70 10.62
N CYS A 130 0.77 4.76 9.79
CA CYS A 130 1.71 3.64 9.62
C CYS A 130 2.69 3.49 10.80
N GLN A 131 2.62 4.38 11.79
CA GLN A 131 3.45 4.28 12.99
C GLN A 131 3.22 2.95 13.70
N GLU A 132 2.00 2.41 13.67
CA GLU A 132 1.69 1.10 14.26
C GLU A 132 2.56 -0.02 13.67
N TYR A 133 2.84 0.04 12.35
CA TYR A 133 3.68 -0.98 11.71
C TYR A 133 5.16 -0.76 12.01
N ARG A 134 5.61 0.48 12.04
CA ARG A 134 6.99 0.77 12.42
C ARG A 134 7.27 0.29 13.85
N ASP A 135 6.34 0.54 14.77
CA ASP A 135 6.45 0.09 16.16
C ASP A 135 6.42 -1.44 16.24
N TYR A 136 5.54 -2.08 15.50
CA TYR A 136 5.43 -3.54 15.46
C TYR A 136 6.76 -4.19 15.06
N PHE A 137 7.35 -3.73 13.96
CA PHE A 137 8.58 -4.34 13.45
C PHE A 137 9.80 -3.99 14.31
N GLU A 138 9.83 -2.82 14.90
CA GLU A 138 10.88 -2.44 15.83
C GLU A 138 10.85 -3.34 17.07
N SER A 139 9.67 -3.54 17.67
CA SER A 139 9.50 -4.41 18.83
C SER A 139 9.86 -5.86 18.52
N ASN A 140 9.35 -6.39 17.41
CA ASN A 140 9.64 -7.79 17.03
C ASN A 140 11.08 -7.98 16.64
N GLY A 141 11.72 -6.98 16.03
CA GLY A 141 13.15 -7.00 15.73
C GLY A 141 13.99 -7.09 17.00
N LYS A 142 13.56 -6.45 18.08
CA LYS A 142 14.25 -6.52 19.38
C LYS A 142 14.04 -7.86 20.08
N LEU A 143 12.90 -8.51 19.82
CA LEU A 143 12.55 -9.81 20.43
C LEU A 143 13.18 -10.98 19.68
N ALA A 144 13.50 -10.77 18.43
CA ALA A 144 14.13 -11.78 17.60
C ALA A 144 15.60 -11.92 17.95
#